data_a48f92547d2aa205fba3d54868f804f4
#
_entry.id   a48f92547d2aa205fba3d54868f804f4
#
_cell.length_a   1.000
_cell.length_b   1.000
_cell.length_c   1.000
_cell.angle_alpha   90.00
_cell.angle_beta   90.00
_cell.angle_gamma   90.00
#
_symmetry.space_group_name_H-M   'P 1'
#
loop_
_entity.id
_entity.type
_entity.pdbx_description
1 polymer ?
#
loop_
_entity_poly.entity_id
_entity_poly.type
_entity_poly.pdbx_seq_one_letter_code
_entity_poly.pdbx_strand_id
1 'polypeptide(L)'
;MKKVLIISYYWPPNSGSGVQRWLKFSKYLKKNNWDPIIVTPKNPYSELFDEKLSEEIENINVLKFPIWEPYSLKDKIFGKSKKPQNSGLVSKDKSLKDFCLNWIRGNFFVPDPKKYWVKPTTDHLIKYIEENKINHIISTGPPHSMHLIGLGVKKRFNHIKWIADFRDPWSKLDLLDDFYLTKRTRFKHIQLEKQVLENSDLVLTVSEKWATDFKNLGSSNVKIITNGYDKQDFIDFTISKSEKFVIGHYGILNHLRNPIELWKSLNELCKSETEFNNRLEIHLSGNIDPKVIASINSYEFLKDKLHLLGFLNHKDVIKAYSKTSLLLLLLFNSESGKGNYPGKLFEYLATKLPILAFGPENSDVQNLLKNSYGSYFSYDDSKNVKDEILSIFNKKIKYKHIEDDRFTREKLTLDLVDILEKL
;
A
#
# COMPACT_ATOMS: atom_id res chain seq x y z
N MET A 1 -2.35 23.86 -20.71
CA MET A 1 -1.91 22.71 -19.90
C MET A 1 -2.12 21.44 -20.70
N LYS A 2 -1.15 20.54 -20.69
CA LYS A 2 -1.28 19.18 -21.26
C LYS A 2 -2.25 18.36 -20.39
N LYS A 3 -3.11 17.56 -21.02
CA LYS A 3 -4.12 16.77 -20.29
C LYS A 3 -3.65 15.33 -20.11
N VAL A 4 -3.88 14.76 -18.93
CA VAL A 4 -3.70 13.33 -18.65
C VAL A 4 -4.93 12.77 -17.96
N LEU A 5 -5.49 11.70 -18.50
CA LEU A 5 -6.65 11.01 -17.94
C LEU A 5 -6.19 9.86 -17.04
N ILE A 6 -6.63 9.87 -15.79
CA ILE A 6 -6.18 8.92 -14.76
C ILE A 6 -7.35 8.05 -14.32
N ILE A 7 -7.29 6.76 -14.62
CA ILE A 7 -8.32 5.78 -14.29
C ILE A 7 -7.97 5.17 -12.94
N SER A 8 -8.71 5.56 -11.89
CA SER A 8 -8.50 5.11 -10.52
C SER A 8 -9.83 4.71 -9.87
N TYR A 9 -9.86 3.53 -9.25
CA TYR A 9 -11.02 3.12 -8.47
C TYR A 9 -11.09 3.86 -7.12
N TYR A 10 -9.93 4.02 -6.47
CA TYR A 10 -9.83 4.70 -5.17
C TYR A 10 -9.57 6.19 -5.36
N TRP A 11 -10.55 7.01 -4.94
CA TRP A 11 -10.47 8.46 -5.00
C TRP A 11 -11.26 9.07 -3.83
N PRO A 12 -10.90 10.27 -3.30
CA PRO A 12 -11.69 10.93 -2.25
C PRO A 12 -13.19 11.02 -2.58
N PRO A 13 -14.07 10.86 -1.58
CA PRO A 13 -13.83 10.83 -0.14
C PRO A 13 -13.41 9.47 0.42
N ASN A 14 -13.14 8.44 -0.43
CA ASN A 14 -12.56 7.21 0.06
C ASN A 14 -11.17 7.48 0.66
N SER A 15 -10.77 6.70 1.67
CA SER A 15 -9.47 6.81 2.30
C SER A 15 -8.67 5.50 2.19
N GLY A 16 -7.41 5.55 2.61
CA GLY A 16 -6.49 4.42 2.61
C GLY A 16 -5.33 4.57 1.61
N SER A 17 -4.42 3.61 1.65
CA SER A 17 -3.16 3.65 0.88
C SER A 17 -3.34 3.76 -0.64
N GLY A 18 -4.46 3.24 -1.16
CA GLY A 18 -4.78 3.30 -2.58
C GLY A 18 -5.11 4.70 -3.10
N VAL A 19 -5.54 5.62 -2.22
CA VAL A 19 -5.95 6.99 -2.57
C VAL A 19 -4.74 7.93 -2.63
N GLN A 20 -3.86 7.89 -1.63
CA GLN A 20 -2.80 8.87 -1.39
C GLN A 20 -1.87 9.08 -2.59
N ARG A 21 -1.49 7.99 -3.27
CA ARG A 21 -0.54 8.08 -4.39
C ARG A 21 -1.05 9.01 -5.50
N TRP A 22 -2.24 8.75 -6.03
CA TRP A 22 -2.75 9.50 -7.17
C TRP A 22 -3.38 10.83 -6.76
N LEU A 23 -3.86 10.96 -5.53
CA LEU A 23 -4.25 12.26 -4.96
C LEU A 23 -3.06 13.24 -4.99
N LYS A 24 -1.92 12.82 -4.42
CA LYS A 24 -0.73 13.68 -4.36
C LYS A 24 -0.10 13.90 -5.74
N PHE A 25 -0.02 12.87 -6.60
CA PHE A 25 0.43 13.07 -7.98
C PHE A 25 -0.45 14.08 -8.72
N SER A 26 -1.76 13.99 -8.60
CA SER A 26 -2.67 14.94 -9.27
C SER A 26 -2.46 16.37 -8.79
N LYS A 27 -2.25 16.58 -7.48
CA LYS A 27 -1.93 17.87 -6.90
C LYS A 27 -0.65 18.48 -7.51
N TYR A 28 0.42 17.68 -7.59
CA TYR A 28 1.71 18.17 -8.09
C TYR A 28 1.80 18.20 -9.62
N LEU A 29 1.09 17.33 -10.36
CA LEU A 29 0.97 17.41 -11.83
C LEU A 29 0.42 18.77 -12.26
N LYS A 30 -0.62 19.27 -11.56
CA LYS A 30 -1.21 20.57 -11.84
C LYS A 30 -0.22 21.72 -11.67
N LYS A 31 0.66 21.66 -10.67
CA LYS A 31 1.74 22.62 -10.48
C LYS A 31 2.81 22.56 -11.59
N ASN A 32 2.90 21.45 -12.33
CA ASN A 32 3.84 21.22 -13.40
C ASN A 32 3.21 21.26 -14.80
N ASN A 33 2.20 22.10 -15.01
CA ASN A 33 1.52 22.35 -16.29
C ASN A 33 0.80 21.13 -16.91
N TRP A 34 0.50 20.10 -16.12
CA TRP A 34 -0.36 18.99 -16.51
C TRP A 34 -1.73 19.13 -15.84
N ASP A 35 -2.80 18.91 -16.62
CA ASP A 35 -4.18 18.91 -16.11
C ASP A 35 -4.67 17.47 -15.93
N PRO A 36 -4.63 16.92 -14.69
CA PRO A 36 -5.11 15.59 -14.41
C PRO A 36 -6.64 15.55 -14.43
N ILE A 37 -7.20 14.61 -15.20
CA ILE A 37 -8.63 14.33 -15.27
C ILE A 37 -8.84 12.95 -14.67
N ILE A 38 -9.53 12.88 -13.54
CA ILE A 38 -9.72 11.64 -12.81
C ILE A 38 -10.98 10.91 -13.26
N VAL A 39 -10.86 9.64 -13.57
CA VAL A 39 -11.98 8.74 -13.85
C VAL A 39 -12.14 7.79 -12.68
N THR A 40 -13.29 7.88 -12.00
CA THR A 40 -13.56 7.09 -10.79
C THR A 40 -15.04 6.65 -10.74
N PRO A 41 -15.39 5.56 -10.02
CA PRO A 41 -16.79 5.19 -9.87
C PRO A 41 -17.58 6.24 -9.09
N LYS A 42 -18.86 6.40 -9.47
CA LYS A 42 -19.80 7.33 -8.80
C LYS A 42 -20.22 6.79 -7.43
N ASN A 43 -20.38 5.48 -7.34
CA ASN A 43 -20.93 4.77 -6.17
C ASN A 43 -20.07 3.54 -5.81
N PRO A 44 -18.76 3.72 -5.50
CA PRO A 44 -17.90 2.60 -5.15
C PRO A 44 -18.30 2.00 -3.81
N TYR A 45 -18.13 0.68 -3.67
CA TYR A 45 -18.20 0.06 -2.36
C TYR A 45 -16.93 0.40 -1.56
N SER A 46 -17.08 1.17 -0.50
CA SER A 46 -15.98 1.55 0.40
C SER A 46 -16.42 1.50 1.85
N GLU A 47 -15.51 1.13 2.73
CA GLU A 47 -15.71 1.06 4.17
C GLU A 47 -15.02 2.20 4.92
N LEU A 48 -14.08 2.88 4.26
CA LEU A 48 -13.29 3.96 4.84
C LEU A 48 -13.51 5.25 4.08
N PHE A 49 -13.95 6.27 4.80
CA PHE A 49 -14.16 7.61 4.27
C PHE A 49 -13.38 8.64 5.10
N ASP A 50 -12.82 9.62 4.42
CA ASP A 50 -12.20 10.79 5.02
C ASP A 50 -12.58 12.02 4.18
N GLU A 51 -13.54 12.80 4.66
CA GLU A 51 -14.04 13.97 3.96
C GLU A 51 -12.97 15.06 3.81
N LYS A 52 -12.00 15.13 4.73
CA LYS A 52 -10.91 16.11 4.66
C LYS A 52 -10.02 15.94 3.43
N LEU A 53 -9.92 14.73 2.89
CA LEU A 53 -9.21 14.49 1.63
C LEU A 53 -9.89 15.18 0.43
N SER A 54 -11.18 15.51 0.55
CA SER A 54 -11.91 16.22 -0.50
C SER A 54 -11.47 17.68 -0.65
N GLU A 55 -10.95 18.30 0.41
CA GLU A 55 -10.40 19.66 0.38
C GLU A 55 -9.14 19.74 -0.52
N GLU A 56 -8.38 18.67 -0.62
CA GLU A 56 -7.16 18.62 -1.44
C GLU A 56 -7.43 18.55 -2.96
N ILE A 57 -8.70 18.32 -3.37
CA ILE A 57 -9.09 18.08 -4.76
C ILE A 57 -9.97 19.15 -5.38
N GLU A 58 -10.23 20.27 -4.69
CA GLU A 58 -11.18 21.31 -5.12
C GLU A 58 -10.98 21.80 -6.56
N ASN A 59 -9.79 21.68 -7.10
CA ASN A 59 -9.45 22.13 -8.44
C ASN A 59 -9.12 21.00 -9.43
N ILE A 60 -9.47 19.75 -9.15
CA ILE A 60 -9.20 18.59 -10.01
C ILE A 60 -10.50 18.17 -10.71
N ASN A 61 -10.45 18.03 -12.03
CA ASN A 61 -11.60 17.53 -12.78
C ASN A 61 -11.81 16.03 -12.52
N VAL A 62 -13.03 15.65 -12.08
CA VAL A 62 -13.36 14.26 -11.72
C VAL A 62 -14.60 13.79 -12.49
N LEU A 63 -14.40 12.82 -13.36
CA LEU A 63 -15.46 12.14 -14.10
C LEU A 63 -15.92 10.91 -13.31
N LYS A 64 -17.18 10.88 -12.93
CA LYS A 64 -17.77 9.80 -12.12
C LYS A 64 -18.77 8.99 -12.94
N PHE A 65 -18.47 7.71 -13.15
CA PHE A 65 -19.37 6.78 -13.84
C PHE A 65 -19.98 5.75 -12.89
N PRO A 66 -21.26 5.36 -13.06
CA PRO A 66 -21.90 4.35 -12.23
C PRO A 66 -21.15 3.01 -12.30
N ILE A 67 -21.04 2.33 -11.17
CA ILE A 67 -20.51 0.95 -11.10
C ILE A 67 -21.55 0.04 -10.47
N TRP A 68 -21.65 -1.18 -11.00
CA TRP A 68 -22.33 -2.28 -10.34
C TRP A 68 -21.30 -3.21 -9.71
N GLU A 69 -21.49 -3.53 -8.42
CA GLU A 69 -20.59 -4.42 -7.68
C GLU A 69 -21.39 -5.50 -6.95
N PRO A 70 -20.93 -6.76 -6.97
CA PRO A 70 -21.65 -7.89 -6.36
C PRO A 70 -21.73 -7.81 -4.83
N TYR A 71 -20.90 -6.97 -4.19
CA TYR A 71 -20.93 -6.77 -2.73
C TYR A 71 -22.25 -6.17 -2.23
N SER A 72 -22.86 -5.27 -2.99
CA SER A 72 -24.17 -4.70 -2.67
C SER A 72 -25.28 -5.78 -2.62
N LEU A 73 -25.16 -6.83 -3.42
CA LEU A 73 -26.06 -7.97 -3.41
C LEU A 73 -25.80 -8.89 -2.22
N LYS A 74 -24.52 -9.12 -1.88
CA LYS A 74 -24.11 -9.88 -0.70
C LYS A 74 -24.70 -9.28 0.58
N ASP A 75 -24.57 -7.95 0.75
CA ASP A 75 -25.07 -7.26 1.93
C ASP A 75 -26.62 -7.28 2.04
N LYS A 76 -27.31 -7.28 0.91
CA LYS A 76 -28.78 -7.44 0.84
C LYS A 76 -29.25 -8.84 1.22
N ILE A 77 -28.49 -9.88 0.81
CA ILE A 77 -28.88 -11.29 1.00
C ILE A 77 -28.43 -11.83 2.35
N PHE A 78 -27.24 -11.45 2.82
CA PHE A 78 -26.60 -12.02 4.00
C PHE A 78 -26.46 -11.04 5.17
N GLY A 79 -26.94 -9.80 5.03
CA GLY A 79 -26.75 -8.72 5.97
C GLY A 79 -25.34 -8.12 5.97
N LYS A 80 -25.21 -6.87 6.43
CA LYS A 80 -23.89 -6.25 6.57
C LYS A 80 -23.05 -7.01 7.59
N SER A 81 -21.88 -7.46 7.19
CA SER A 81 -20.91 -8.07 8.10
C SER A 81 -20.49 -7.03 9.15
N LYS A 82 -20.63 -7.35 10.43
CA LYS A 82 -20.17 -6.50 11.54
C LYS A 82 -18.63 -6.46 11.68
N LYS A 83 -17.91 -7.28 10.93
CA LYS A 83 -16.44 -7.29 10.93
C LYS A 83 -15.93 -6.45 9.78
N PRO A 84 -15.09 -5.44 10.00
CA PRO A 84 -14.44 -4.71 8.92
C PRO A 84 -13.60 -5.71 8.10
N GLN A 85 -13.85 -5.79 6.78
CA GLN A 85 -13.11 -6.68 5.86
C GLN A 85 -11.67 -6.19 5.58
N ASN A 86 -11.24 -5.12 6.23
CA ASN A 86 -9.98 -4.43 6.00
C ASN A 86 -8.76 -5.03 6.72
N SER A 87 -8.79 -6.33 7.05
CA SER A 87 -7.59 -6.98 7.61
C SER A 87 -6.49 -7.25 6.57
N GLY A 88 -6.73 -6.92 5.28
CA GLY A 88 -5.81 -7.30 4.19
C GLY A 88 -5.68 -8.82 4.00
N LEU A 89 -6.56 -9.59 4.64
CA LEU A 89 -6.62 -11.04 4.56
C LEU A 89 -8.02 -11.48 4.12
N VAL A 90 -8.05 -12.54 3.34
CA VAL A 90 -9.27 -13.32 3.12
C VAL A 90 -9.50 -14.13 4.40
N SER A 91 -10.72 -14.12 4.94
CA SER A 91 -11.05 -14.95 6.09
C SER A 91 -10.80 -16.42 5.73
N LYS A 92 -9.88 -17.06 6.45
CA LYS A 92 -9.64 -18.51 6.40
C LYS A 92 -10.47 -19.25 7.47
N ASP A 93 -11.57 -18.67 7.93
CA ASP A 93 -12.49 -19.43 8.77
C ASP A 93 -12.89 -20.71 8.03
N LYS A 94 -12.72 -21.85 8.69
CA LYS A 94 -12.87 -23.20 8.12
C LYS A 94 -14.31 -23.57 7.76
N SER A 95 -15.18 -22.59 7.55
CA SER A 95 -16.56 -22.80 7.14
C SER A 95 -16.63 -23.15 5.65
N LEU A 96 -17.35 -24.20 5.30
CA LEU A 96 -17.69 -24.54 3.91
C LEU A 96 -18.28 -23.33 3.16
N LYS A 97 -19.03 -22.48 3.85
CA LYS A 97 -19.60 -21.25 3.30
C LYS A 97 -18.51 -20.27 2.87
N ASP A 98 -17.50 -20.02 3.71
CA ASP A 98 -16.40 -19.10 3.39
C ASP A 98 -15.54 -19.64 2.26
N PHE A 99 -15.28 -20.95 2.25
CA PHE A 99 -14.63 -21.63 1.12
C PHE A 99 -15.39 -21.39 -0.19
N CYS A 100 -16.70 -21.67 -0.22
CA CYS A 100 -17.51 -21.47 -1.42
C CYS A 100 -17.54 -20.02 -1.88
N LEU A 101 -17.67 -19.06 -0.94
CA LEU A 101 -17.66 -17.62 -1.26
C LEU A 101 -16.33 -17.17 -1.83
N ASN A 102 -15.21 -17.60 -1.25
CA ASN A 102 -13.86 -17.29 -1.74
C ASN A 102 -13.62 -17.95 -3.11
N TRP A 103 -14.02 -19.19 -3.27
CA TRP A 103 -13.92 -19.90 -4.56
C TRP A 103 -14.73 -19.19 -5.66
N ILE A 104 -15.99 -18.80 -5.39
CA ILE A 104 -16.83 -18.04 -6.32
C ILE A 104 -16.16 -16.69 -6.63
N ARG A 105 -15.70 -15.97 -5.60
CA ARG A 105 -15.02 -14.68 -5.78
C ARG A 105 -13.81 -14.80 -6.69
N GLY A 106 -12.95 -15.80 -6.47
CA GLY A 106 -11.73 -15.98 -7.25
C GLY A 106 -11.98 -16.43 -8.68
N ASN A 107 -12.95 -17.35 -8.90
CA ASN A 107 -13.09 -18.02 -10.19
C ASN A 107 -14.09 -17.34 -11.14
N PHE A 108 -15.08 -16.60 -10.63
CA PHE A 108 -16.07 -15.90 -11.45
C PHE A 108 -15.79 -14.42 -11.65
N PHE A 109 -15.02 -13.77 -10.77
CA PHE A 109 -14.76 -12.35 -10.85
C PHE A 109 -13.29 -12.04 -11.22
N VAL A 110 -12.91 -12.42 -12.43
CA VAL A 110 -11.56 -12.20 -12.97
C VAL A 110 -11.54 -10.89 -13.77
N PRO A 111 -10.61 -9.96 -13.51
CA PRO A 111 -9.50 -10.03 -12.53
C PRO A 111 -9.92 -9.75 -11.08
N ASP A 112 -11.03 -9.06 -10.88
CA ASP A 112 -11.61 -8.65 -9.61
C ASP A 112 -13.09 -8.30 -9.79
N PRO A 113 -13.87 -8.09 -8.70
CA PRO A 113 -15.30 -7.78 -8.78
C PRO A 113 -15.65 -6.47 -9.50
N LYS A 114 -14.68 -5.61 -9.82
CA LYS A 114 -14.90 -4.36 -10.57
C LYS A 114 -14.93 -4.56 -12.09
N LYS A 115 -14.77 -5.78 -12.57
CA LYS A 115 -14.77 -6.12 -14.01
C LYS A 115 -16.00 -5.61 -14.77
N TYR A 116 -17.13 -5.48 -14.09
CA TYR A 116 -18.37 -4.99 -14.71
C TYR A 116 -18.33 -3.48 -15.02
N TRP A 117 -17.41 -2.75 -14.42
CA TRP A 117 -17.17 -1.33 -14.71
C TRP A 117 -16.32 -1.12 -15.97
N VAL A 118 -15.59 -2.16 -16.42
CA VAL A 118 -14.65 -2.07 -17.54
C VAL A 118 -15.33 -1.61 -18.83
N LYS A 119 -16.30 -2.38 -19.33
CA LYS A 119 -16.92 -2.09 -20.63
C LYS A 119 -17.67 -0.74 -20.64
N PRO A 120 -18.59 -0.46 -19.69
CA PRO A 120 -19.32 0.82 -19.69
C PRO A 120 -18.40 2.02 -19.61
N THR A 121 -17.36 1.96 -18.77
CA THR A 121 -16.41 3.07 -18.62
C THR A 121 -15.55 3.25 -19.87
N THR A 122 -15.09 2.14 -20.50
CA THR A 122 -14.35 2.22 -21.76
C THR A 122 -15.20 2.90 -22.85
N ASP A 123 -16.45 2.50 -23.01
CA ASP A 123 -17.36 3.08 -24.02
C ASP A 123 -17.58 4.60 -23.80
N HIS A 124 -17.70 5.05 -22.55
CA HIS A 124 -17.79 6.47 -22.22
C HIS A 124 -16.47 7.22 -22.48
N LEU A 125 -15.33 6.60 -22.11
CA LEU A 125 -14.03 7.22 -22.30
C LEU A 125 -13.66 7.38 -23.76
N ILE A 126 -14.05 6.46 -24.63
CA ILE A 126 -13.83 6.58 -26.07
C ILE A 126 -14.41 7.90 -26.59
N LYS A 127 -15.67 8.19 -26.27
CA LYS A 127 -16.33 9.44 -26.66
C LYS A 127 -15.66 10.68 -26.05
N TYR A 128 -15.39 10.63 -24.75
CA TYR A 128 -14.76 11.73 -24.02
C TYR A 128 -13.37 12.08 -24.56
N ILE A 129 -12.58 11.08 -24.92
CA ILE A 129 -11.22 11.23 -25.44
C ILE A 129 -11.24 11.90 -26.82
N GLU A 130 -12.16 11.50 -27.70
CA GLU A 130 -12.34 12.11 -29.03
C GLU A 130 -12.73 13.60 -28.91
N GLU A 131 -13.74 13.90 -28.06
CA GLU A 131 -14.24 15.27 -27.85
C GLU A 131 -13.19 16.20 -27.20
N ASN A 132 -12.37 15.68 -26.28
CA ASN A 132 -11.44 16.48 -25.47
C ASN A 132 -9.99 16.42 -25.93
N LYS A 133 -9.68 15.69 -27.00
CA LYS A 133 -8.32 15.53 -27.58
C LYS A 133 -7.30 15.06 -26.54
N ILE A 134 -7.63 13.99 -25.80
CA ILE A 134 -6.76 13.41 -24.78
C ILE A 134 -5.74 12.50 -25.48
N ASN A 135 -4.46 12.70 -25.19
CA ASN A 135 -3.37 11.91 -25.78
C ASN A 135 -2.65 11.02 -24.76
N HIS A 136 -2.83 11.26 -23.45
CA HIS A 136 -2.18 10.51 -22.38
C HIS A 136 -3.21 9.94 -21.41
N ILE A 137 -3.10 8.65 -21.15
CA ILE A 137 -3.91 7.96 -20.13
C ILE A 137 -3.02 7.19 -19.16
N ILE A 138 -3.45 7.13 -17.91
CA ILE A 138 -2.83 6.32 -16.87
C ILE A 138 -3.90 5.46 -16.24
N SER A 139 -3.67 4.17 -16.09
CA SER A 139 -4.53 3.28 -15.30
C SER A 139 -3.76 2.79 -14.08
N THR A 140 -4.35 2.84 -12.89
CA THR A 140 -3.69 2.41 -11.65
C THR A 140 -4.40 1.23 -10.99
N GLY A 141 -3.66 0.21 -10.62
CA GLY A 141 -4.12 -0.99 -9.94
C GLY A 141 -3.31 -1.34 -8.69
N PRO A 142 -3.86 -2.12 -7.75
CA PRO A 142 -5.21 -2.70 -7.75
C PRO A 142 -6.34 -1.67 -7.50
N PRO A 143 -7.58 -1.95 -7.92
CA PRO A 143 -8.05 -3.13 -8.64
C PRO A 143 -7.51 -3.19 -10.07
N HIS A 144 -7.17 -4.41 -10.56
CA HIS A 144 -6.54 -4.57 -11.88
C HIS A 144 -7.52 -4.44 -13.05
N SER A 145 -8.84 -4.47 -12.79
CA SER A 145 -9.86 -4.10 -13.77
C SER A 145 -9.64 -2.71 -14.38
N MET A 146 -8.98 -1.80 -13.67
CA MET A 146 -8.64 -0.46 -14.17
C MET A 146 -7.71 -0.52 -15.40
N HIS A 147 -6.76 -1.47 -15.39
CA HIS A 147 -5.87 -1.69 -16.54
C HIS A 147 -6.62 -2.23 -17.76
N LEU A 148 -7.71 -2.98 -17.57
CA LEU A 148 -8.52 -3.46 -18.68
C LEU A 148 -9.31 -2.32 -19.35
N ILE A 149 -9.67 -1.26 -18.63
CA ILE A 149 -10.21 -0.02 -19.21
C ILE A 149 -9.15 0.64 -20.09
N GLY A 150 -7.92 0.81 -19.56
CA GLY A 150 -6.77 1.33 -20.32
C GLY A 150 -6.50 0.52 -21.60
N LEU A 151 -6.50 -0.82 -21.49
CA LEU A 151 -6.35 -1.72 -22.63
C LEU A 151 -7.46 -1.54 -23.67
N GLY A 152 -8.72 -1.39 -23.23
CA GLY A 152 -9.85 -1.14 -24.12
C GLY A 152 -9.72 0.18 -24.89
N VAL A 153 -9.30 1.26 -24.22
CA VAL A 153 -9.03 2.55 -24.84
C VAL A 153 -7.85 2.44 -25.83
N LYS A 154 -6.74 1.80 -25.44
CA LYS A 154 -5.55 1.63 -26.31
C LYS A 154 -5.85 0.84 -27.58
N LYS A 155 -6.69 -0.19 -27.49
CA LYS A 155 -7.15 -0.95 -28.68
C LYS A 155 -7.98 -0.11 -29.65
N ARG A 156 -8.69 0.90 -29.18
CA ARG A 156 -9.48 1.81 -30.04
C ARG A 156 -8.62 2.93 -30.61
N PHE A 157 -7.63 3.42 -29.84
CA PHE A 157 -6.79 4.55 -30.18
C PHE A 157 -5.31 4.20 -30.04
N ASN A 158 -4.70 3.70 -31.10
CA ASN A 158 -3.30 3.28 -31.08
C ASN A 158 -2.31 4.44 -30.80
N HIS A 159 -2.68 5.68 -31.13
CA HIS A 159 -1.84 6.86 -30.94
C HIS A 159 -1.81 7.35 -29.47
N ILE A 160 -2.78 6.96 -28.63
CA ILE A 160 -2.80 7.33 -27.24
C ILE A 160 -1.64 6.69 -26.48
N LYS A 161 -0.93 7.48 -25.68
CA LYS A 161 0.11 7.03 -24.79
C LYS A 161 -0.49 6.52 -23.50
N TRP A 162 -0.30 5.26 -23.22
CA TRP A 162 -0.87 4.58 -22.04
C TRP A 162 0.20 4.10 -21.07
N ILE A 163 0.11 4.59 -19.82
CA ILE A 163 0.89 4.14 -18.69
C ILE A 163 0.03 3.22 -17.82
N ALA A 164 0.53 2.02 -17.54
CA ALA A 164 -0.08 1.09 -16.60
C ALA A 164 0.69 1.12 -15.26
N ASP A 165 0.11 1.74 -14.20
CA ASP A 165 0.72 1.88 -12.86
C ASP A 165 0.33 0.69 -11.97
N PHE A 166 1.23 -0.28 -11.88
CA PHE A 166 1.12 -1.47 -11.03
C PHE A 166 1.74 -1.20 -9.67
N ARG A 167 0.90 -0.85 -8.70
CA ARG A 167 1.33 -0.63 -7.30
C ARG A 167 1.54 -1.94 -6.54
N ASP A 168 0.95 -3.01 -7.02
CA ASP A 168 1.10 -4.38 -6.55
C ASP A 168 1.14 -5.33 -7.76
N PRO A 169 1.78 -6.51 -7.67
CA PRO A 169 1.71 -7.50 -8.73
C PRO A 169 0.27 -8.02 -8.88
N TRP A 170 -0.07 -8.51 -10.06
CA TRP A 170 -1.42 -9.03 -10.31
C TRP A 170 -1.45 -10.56 -10.17
N SER A 171 -0.88 -11.31 -11.12
CA SER A 171 -0.96 -12.78 -11.09
C SER A 171 -0.07 -13.43 -10.04
N LYS A 172 0.96 -12.70 -9.56
CA LYS A 172 1.88 -13.12 -8.49
C LYS A 172 1.49 -12.62 -7.10
N LEU A 173 0.30 -12.04 -6.95
CA LEU A 173 -0.17 -11.60 -5.65
C LEU A 173 -0.55 -12.81 -4.79
N ASP A 174 0.06 -12.97 -3.62
CA ASP A 174 -0.18 -14.10 -2.69
C ASP A 174 -1.66 -14.24 -2.29
N LEU A 175 -2.38 -13.12 -2.21
CA LEU A 175 -3.82 -13.10 -1.92
C LEU A 175 -4.64 -13.97 -2.90
N LEU A 176 -4.16 -14.20 -4.13
CA LEU A 176 -4.84 -15.05 -5.10
C LEU A 176 -4.89 -16.52 -4.68
N ASP A 177 -3.94 -16.97 -3.85
CA ASP A 177 -3.90 -18.35 -3.36
C ASP A 177 -5.03 -18.62 -2.35
N ASP A 178 -5.49 -17.57 -1.64
CA ASP A 178 -6.60 -17.67 -0.70
C ASP A 178 -7.97 -17.80 -1.39
N PHE A 179 -8.05 -17.58 -2.71
CA PHE A 179 -9.27 -17.71 -3.50
C PHE A 179 -9.46 -19.08 -4.15
N TYR A 180 -8.61 -20.05 -3.88
CA TYR A 180 -8.72 -21.41 -4.43
C TYR A 180 -8.93 -21.44 -5.95
N LEU A 181 -8.08 -20.70 -6.68
CA LEU A 181 -8.21 -20.56 -8.12
C LEU A 181 -8.04 -21.89 -8.85
N THR A 182 -8.92 -22.17 -9.83
CA THR A 182 -8.71 -23.25 -10.78
C THR A 182 -7.50 -22.95 -11.68
N LYS A 183 -6.88 -23.99 -12.26
CA LYS A 183 -5.79 -23.82 -13.24
C LYS A 183 -6.20 -22.89 -14.41
N ARG A 184 -7.44 -23.04 -14.89
CA ARG A 184 -8.01 -22.18 -15.95
C ARG A 184 -8.05 -20.71 -15.53
N THR A 185 -8.53 -20.45 -14.31
CA THR A 185 -8.67 -19.09 -13.81
C THR A 185 -7.29 -18.44 -13.56
N ARG A 186 -6.35 -19.19 -12.98
CA ARG A 186 -4.98 -18.70 -12.80
C ARG A 186 -4.35 -18.38 -14.15
N PHE A 187 -4.49 -19.23 -15.15
CA PHE A 187 -4.03 -18.96 -16.50
C PHE A 187 -4.65 -17.69 -17.09
N LYS A 188 -5.97 -17.49 -16.87
CA LYS A 188 -6.67 -16.28 -17.31
C LYS A 188 -6.11 -15.00 -16.68
N HIS A 189 -5.77 -15.01 -15.38
CA HIS A 189 -5.12 -13.88 -14.72
C HIS A 189 -3.78 -13.55 -15.38
N ILE A 190 -2.93 -14.56 -15.61
CA ILE A 190 -1.63 -14.40 -16.28
C ILE A 190 -1.80 -13.83 -17.69
N GLN A 191 -2.74 -14.35 -18.48
CA GLN A 191 -2.99 -13.88 -19.85
C GLN A 191 -3.49 -12.43 -19.88
N LEU A 192 -4.37 -12.03 -18.97
CA LEU A 192 -4.86 -10.66 -18.89
C LEU A 192 -3.75 -9.69 -18.46
N GLU A 193 -2.96 -10.06 -17.46
CA GLU A 193 -1.81 -9.27 -17.04
C GLU A 193 -0.82 -9.10 -18.18
N LYS A 194 -0.46 -10.19 -18.86
CA LYS A 194 0.44 -10.18 -20.02
C LYS A 194 -0.08 -9.26 -21.13
N GLN A 195 -1.37 -9.32 -21.47
CA GLN A 195 -1.96 -8.41 -22.45
C GLN A 195 -1.82 -6.94 -22.05
N VAL A 196 -1.99 -6.62 -20.77
CA VAL A 196 -1.79 -5.25 -20.27
C VAL A 196 -0.32 -4.84 -20.40
N LEU A 197 0.60 -5.69 -19.97
CA LEU A 197 2.04 -5.41 -20.00
C LEU A 197 2.59 -5.22 -21.43
N GLU A 198 2.12 -6.02 -22.39
CA GLU A 198 2.55 -5.98 -23.79
C GLU A 198 1.95 -4.81 -24.59
N ASN A 199 0.76 -4.30 -24.18
CA ASN A 199 0.07 -3.25 -24.94
C ASN A 199 0.20 -1.86 -24.33
N SER A 200 0.68 -1.73 -23.09
CA SER A 200 0.99 -0.42 -22.52
C SER A 200 2.28 0.15 -23.09
N ASP A 201 2.32 1.46 -23.32
CA ASP A 201 3.54 2.13 -23.79
C ASP A 201 4.61 2.17 -22.69
N LEU A 202 4.16 2.13 -21.43
CA LEU A 202 5.02 2.08 -20.26
C LEU A 202 4.29 1.45 -19.05
N VAL A 203 5.00 0.62 -18.31
CA VAL A 203 4.60 0.11 -17.01
C VAL A 203 5.31 0.89 -15.92
N LEU A 204 4.55 1.47 -14.99
CA LEU A 204 5.09 1.98 -13.74
C LEU A 204 4.95 0.93 -12.65
N THR A 205 5.94 0.83 -11.79
CA THR A 205 5.87 0.03 -10.56
C THR A 205 6.62 0.71 -9.43
N VAL A 206 6.60 0.12 -8.24
CA VAL A 206 7.13 0.78 -7.05
C VAL A 206 8.50 0.26 -6.62
N SER A 207 8.99 -0.87 -7.18
CA SER A 207 10.21 -1.53 -6.71
C SER A 207 10.97 -2.28 -7.81
N GLU A 208 12.26 -2.55 -7.56
CA GLU A 208 13.15 -3.24 -8.49
C GLU A 208 12.73 -4.71 -8.72
N LYS A 209 12.34 -5.40 -7.64
CA LYS A 209 11.88 -6.79 -7.73
C LYS A 209 10.68 -6.91 -8.65
N TRP A 210 9.67 -6.06 -8.46
CA TRP A 210 8.48 -6.09 -9.31
C TRP A 210 8.75 -5.61 -10.73
N ALA A 211 9.65 -4.64 -10.92
CA ALA A 211 10.07 -4.23 -12.26
C ALA A 211 10.70 -5.39 -13.04
N THR A 212 11.55 -6.17 -12.37
CA THR A 212 12.15 -7.38 -12.96
C THR A 212 11.09 -8.42 -13.30
N ASP A 213 10.13 -8.64 -12.40
CA ASP A 213 9.03 -9.59 -12.62
C ASP A 213 8.16 -9.18 -13.83
N PHE A 214 7.83 -7.89 -13.99
CA PHE A 214 7.04 -7.40 -15.13
C PHE A 214 7.81 -7.49 -16.46
N LYS A 215 9.12 -7.24 -16.46
CA LYS A 215 9.97 -7.48 -17.66
C LYS A 215 9.94 -8.96 -18.06
N ASN A 216 10.07 -9.86 -17.08
CA ASN A 216 10.02 -11.32 -17.31
C ASN A 216 8.65 -11.80 -17.79
N LEU A 217 7.57 -11.06 -17.48
CA LEU A 217 6.21 -11.33 -17.95
C LEU A 217 5.91 -10.73 -19.33
N GLY A 218 6.82 -9.97 -19.94
CA GLY A 218 6.71 -9.47 -21.32
C GLY A 218 6.60 -7.96 -21.48
N SER A 219 6.74 -7.16 -20.40
CA SER A 219 6.79 -5.71 -20.56
C SER A 219 8.12 -5.26 -21.16
N SER A 220 8.07 -4.50 -22.25
CA SER A 220 9.26 -3.96 -22.91
C SER A 220 9.81 -2.69 -22.25
N ASN A 221 8.96 -1.96 -21.51
CA ASN A 221 9.32 -0.66 -20.94
C ASN A 221 8.75 -0.54 -19.51
N VAL A 222 9.61 -0.73 -18.50
CA VAL A 222 9.26 -0.64 -17.10
C VAL A 222 10.08 0.45 -16.44
N LYS A 223 9.41 1.36 -15.75
CA LYS A 223 10.03 2.39 -14.89
C LYS A 223 9.54 2.27 -13.45
N ILE A 224 10.39 2.70 -12.53
CA ILE A 224 10.11 2.66 -11.12
C ILE A 224 9.83 4.07 -10.63
N ILE A 225 8.65 4.26 -10.06
CA ILE A 225 8.32 5.43 -9.23
C ILE A 225 7.77 4.88 -7.92
N THR A 226 8.55 4.95 -6.86
CA THR A 226 8.19 4.41 -5.54
C THR A 226 6.95 5.09 -4.96
N ASN A 227 6.43 4.57 -3.87
CA ASN A 227 5.60 5.37 -2.98
C ASN A 227 6.49 6.46 -2.35
N GLY A 228 5.88 7.41 -1.65
CA GLY A 228 6.61 8.51 -1.06
C GLY A 228 5.80 9.22 0.02
N TYR A 229 6.36 10.26 0.59
CA TYR A 229 5.73 11.11 1.58
C TYR A 229 5.54 12.55 1.06
N ASP A 230 4.58 13.29 1.62
CA ASP A 230 4.43 14.72 1.34
C ASP A 230 5.21 15.53 2.38
N LYS A 231 6.17 16.35 1.97
CA LYS A 231 6.93 17.23 2.89
C LYS A 231 6.02 18.12 3.72
N GLN A 232 4.88 18.52 3.16
CA GLN A 232 3.93 19.40 3.87
C GLN A 232 3.36 18.75 5.13
N ASP A 233 3.24 17.43 5.16
CA ASP A 233 2.75 16.68 6.31
C ASP A 233 3.76 16.70 7.49
N PHE A 234 5.03 17.03 7.24
CA PHE A 234 6.13 16.98 8.21
C PHE A 234 6.77 18.35 8.51
N ILE A 235 6.20 19.48 8.06
CA ILE A 235 6.77 20.84 8.28
C ILE A 235 6.96 21.11 9.77
N ASP A 236 5.97 20.80 10.60
CA ASP A 236 5.97 21.02 12.04
C ASP A 236 6.37 19.78 12.84
N PHE A 237 6.91 18.76 12.15
CA PHE A 237 7.28 17.52 12.83
C PHE A 237 8.51 17.71 13.69
N THR A 238 8.33 17.49 14.98
CA THR A 238 9.41 17.52 15.98
C THR A 238 9.29 16.30 16.88
N ILE A 239 10.41 15.67 17.19
CA ILE A 239 10.44 14.51 18.09
C ILE A 239 10.20 14.99 19.52
N SER A 240 9.15 14.50 20.15
CA SER A 240 8.81 14.81 21.53
C SER A 240 9.79 14.16 22.48
N LYS A 241 10.29 14.93 23.45
CA LYS A 241 11.10 14.37 24.53
C LYS A 241 10.21 13.49 25.41
N SER A 242 10.56 12.23 25.57
CA SER A 242 9.87 11.27 26.43
C SER A 242 10.90 10.46 27.22
N GLU A 243 10.58 10.14 28.47
CA GLU A 243 11.33 9.17 29.26
C GLU A 243 11.00 7.73 28.85
N LYS A 244 9.87 7.52 28.17
CA LYS A 244 9.46 6.23 27.67
C LYS A 244 10.20 5.86 26.40
N PHE A 245 10.45 4.57 26.24
CA PHE A 245 10.95 3.97 25.00
C PHE A 245 9.80 3.32 24.26
N VAL A 246 9.24 4.03 23.29
CA VAL A 246 8.04 3.61 22.56
C VAL A 246 8.43 2.89 21.29
N ILE A 247 8.01 1.63 21.16
CA ILE A 247 8.07 0.88 19.90
C ILE A 247 6.70 0.96 19.24
N GLY A 248 6.60 1.59 18.06
CA GLY A 248 5.34 1.92 17.43
C GLY A 248 5.11 1.25 16.08
N HIS A 249 3.94 0.60 15.89
CA HIS A 249 3.44 0.15 14.58
C HIS A 249 2.12 0.83 14.25
N TYR A 250 2.05 1.49 13.10
CA TYR A 250 0.91 2.29 12.69
C TYR A 250 0.32 1.74 11.38
N GLY A 251 -0.84 1.11 11.49
CA GLY A 251 -1.59 0.52 10.39
C GLY A 251 -2.08 -0.91 10.68
N ILE A 252 -2.56 -1.60 9.65
CA ILE A 252 -3.09 -2.95 9.76
C ILE A 252 -1.97 -3.93 10.15
N LEU A 253 -2.21 -4.73 11.18
CA LEU A 253 -1.32 -5.82 11.60
C LEU A 253 -2.11 -7.12 11.71
N ASN A 254 -1.89 -8.02 10.79
CA ASN A 254 -2.48 -9.36 10.79
C ASN A 254 -1.50 -10.41 11.33
N HIS A 255 -2.02 -11.59 11.68
CA HIS A 255 -1.23 -12.67 12.27
C HIS A 255 -0.12 -13.23 11.37
N LEU A 256 -0.19 -13.06 10.02
CA LEU A 256 0.86 -13.48 9.09
C LEU A 256 2.10 -12.58 9.15
N ARG A 257 1.99 -11.43 9.79
CA ARG A 257 3.09 -10.47 9.99
C ARG A 257 3.42 -10.31 11.47
N ASN A 258 3.05 -11.27 12.30
CA ASN A 258 3.31 -11.25 13.74
C ASN A 258 4.78 -11.59 14.03
N PRO A 259 5.63 -10.66 14.50
CA PRO A 259 7.04 -10.91 14.77
C PRO A 259 7.22 -11.56 16.16
N ILE A 260 6.96 -12.84 16.26
CA ILE A 260 6.98 -13.58 17.56
C ILE A 260 8.35 -13.45 18.24
N GLU A 261 9.44 -13.53 17.47
CA GLU A 261 10.80 -13.41 18.02
C GLU A 261 11.10 -12.00 18.56
N LEU A 262 10.45 -10.95 18.01
CA LEU A 262 10.52 -9.62 18.59
C LEU A 262 9.87 -9.59 20.00
N TRP A 263 8.67 -10.14 20.13
CA TRP A 263 7.98 -10.14 21.43
C TRP A 263 8.76 -10.94 22.47
N LYS A 264 9.32 -12.07 22.10
CA LYS A 264 10.20 -12.86 22.97
C LYS A 264 11.44 -12.07 23.39
N SER A 265 12.12 -11.41 22.45
CA SER A 265 13.30 -10.58 22.72
C SER A 265 12.99 -9.42 23.66
N LEU A 266 11.85 -8.74 23.47
CA LEU A 266 11.39 -7.68 24.35
C LEU A 266 11.11 -8.18 25.77
N ASN A 267 10.45 -9.33 25.90
CA ASN A 267 10.18 -9.96 27.20
C ASN A 267 11.48 -10.33 27.94
N GLU A 268 12.46 -10.88 27.22
CA GLU A 268 13.78 -11.20 27.79
C GLU A 268 14.53 -9.93 28.22
N LEU A 269 14.49 -8.84 27.44
CA LEU A 269 15.08 -7.57 27.80
C LEU A 269 14.41 -6.98 29.06
N CYS A 270 13.09 -7.02 29.14
CA CYS A 270 12.38 -6.58 30.33
C CYS A 270 12.77 -7.36 31.58
N LYS A 271 13.05 -8.67 31.42
CA LYS A 271 13.50 -9.51 32.53
C LYS A 271 14.92 -9.21 32.97
N SER A 272 15.84 -8.91 32.05
CA SER A 272 17.26 -8.70 32.34
C SER A 272 17.66 -7.25 32.65
N GLU A 273 16.92 -6.25 32.10
CA GLU A 273 17.27 -4.85 32.14
C GLU A 273 16.16 -4.02 32.80
N THR A 274 16.33 -3.68 34.08
CA THR A 274 15.33 -2.97 34.87
C THR A 274 14.94 -1.61 34.26
N GLU A 275 15.91 -0.84 33.77
CA GLU A 275 15.65 0.46 33.15
C GLU A 275 14.82 0.31 31.86
N PHE A 276 15.17 -0.66 31.03
CA PHE A 276 14.40 -0.98 29.83
C PHE A 276 12.96 -1.37 30.17
N ASN A 277 12.79 -2.25 31.18
CA ASN A 277 11.47 -2.68 31.63
C ASN A 277 10.59 -1.50 32.11
N ASN A 278 11.16 -0.52 32.83
CA ASN A 278 10.41 0.63 33.34
C ASN A 278 10.01 1.62 32.24
N ARG A 279 10.73 1.61 31.11
CA ARG A 279 10.56 2.61 30.04
C ARG A 279 9.85 2.09 28.81
N LEU A 280 9.83 0.78 28.58
CA LEU A 280 9.21 0.18 27.38
C LEU A 280 7.71 0.44 27.32
N GLU A 281 7.23 0.87 26.15
CA GLU A 281 5.83 0.86 25.73
C GLU A 281 5.72 0.33 24.29
N ILE A 282 4.66 -0.42 23.99
CA ILE A 282 4.37 -0.96 22.67
C ILE A 282 3.08 -0.32 22.18
N HIS A 283 3.16 0.54 21.18
CA HIS A 283 2.02 1.25 20.61
C HIS A 283 1.60 0.62 19.27
N LEU A 284 0.37 0.10 19.20
CA LEU A 284 -0.20 -0.46 17.98
C LEU A 284 -1.44 0.33 17.59
N SER A 285 -1.43 0.88 16.37
CA SER A 285 -2.58 1.62 15.82
C SER A 285 -3.12 0.94 14.57
N GLY A 286 -4.42 1.03 14.36
CA GLY A 286 -5.14 0.45 13.23
C GLY A 286 -5.88 -0.84 13.58
N ASN A 287 -6.16 -1.65 12.57
CA ASN A 287 -6.82 -2.95 12.77
C ASN A 287 -5.79 -4.02 13.14
N ILE A 288 -5.73 -4.39 14.41
CA ILE A 288 -4.78 -5.37 14.95
C ILE A 288 -5.50 -6.71 15.12
N ASP A 289 -4.95 -7.77 14.54
CA ASP A 289 -5.49 -9.14 14.67
C ASP A 289 -5.49 -9.58 16.15
N PRO A 290 -6.59 -10.10 16.68
CA PRO A 290 -6.66 -10.61 18.05
C PRO A 290 -5.58 -11.65 18.39
N LYS A 291 -5.11 -12.43 17.40
CA LYS A 291 -4.01 -13.39 17.60
C LYS A 291 -2.67 -12.71 17.89
N VAL A 292 -2.43 -11.52 17.34
CA VAL A 292 -1.23 -10.71 17.64
C VAL A 292 -1.32 -10.19 19.07
N ILE A 293 -2.48 -9.65 19.46
CA ILE A 293 -2.73 -9.17 20.81
C ILE A 293 -2.54 -10.31 21.83
N ALA A 294 -3.12 -11.48 21.55
CA ALA A 294 -2.96 -12.67 22.41
C ALA A 294 -1.49 -13.12 22.49
N SER A 295 -0.75 -13.06 21.37
CA SER A 295 0.67 -13.39 21.34
C SER A 295 1.50 -12.47 22.24
N ILE A 296 1.27 -11.16 22.20
CA ILE A 296 1.98 -10.19 23.06
C ILE A 296 1.60 -10.42 24.53
N ASN A 297 0.32 -10.59 24.82
CA ASN A 297 -0.20 -10.79 26.17
C ASN A 297 0.20 -12.14 26.79
N SER A 298 0.70 -13.09 26.02
CA SER A 298 1.23 -14.35 26.54
C SER A 298 2.57 -14.19 27.26
N TYR A 299 3.27 -13.07 27.03
CA TYR A 299 4.55 -12.75 27.68
C TYR A 299 4.32 -11.95 28.96
N GLU A 300 4.86 -12.44 30.08
CA GLU A 300 4.65 -11.91 31.43
C GLU A 300 4.96 -10.41 31.53
N PHE A 301 6.10 -9.97 31.00
CA PHE A 301 6.59 -8.59 31.10
C PHE A 301 6.00 -7.63 30.06
N LEU A 302 5.18 -8.10 29.09
CA LEU A 302 4.65 -7.27 28.02
C LEU A 302 3.16 -6.90 28.19
N LYS A 303 2.41 -7.57 29.06
CA LYS A 303 0.97 -7.39 29.25
C LYS A 303 0.57 -5.94 29.49
N ASP A 304 1.28 -5.27 30.41
CA ASP A 304 0.96 -3.90 30.84
C ASP A 304 1.64 -2.83 29.99
N LYS A 305 2.39 -3.24 28.95
CA LYS A 305 3.13 -2.34 28.06
C LYS A 305 2.45 -2.15 26.72
N LEU A 306 1.44 -2.95 26.40
CA LEU A 306 0.72 -2.89 25.14
C LEU A 306 -0.37 -1.83 25.16
N HIS A 307 -0.26 -0.84 24.29
CA HIS A 307 -1.23 0.23 24.09
C HIS A 307 -1.87 0.11 22.71
N LEU A 308 -3.18 -0.20 22.68
CA LEU A 308 -3.96 -0.25 21.45
C LEU A 308 -4.59 1.13 21.20
N LEU A 309 -4.07 1.85 20.20
CA LEU A 309 -4.49 3.24 19.92
C LEU A 309 -5.74 3.32 19.03
N GLY A 310 -6.26 2.17 18.55
CA GLY A 310 -7.35 2.16 17.61
C GLY A 310 -7.02 2.76 16.25
N PHE A 311 -8.04 3.20 15.51
CA PHE A 311 -7.85 3.87 14.23
C PHE A 311 -7.48 5.34 14.47
N LEU A 312 -6.37 5.76 13.87
CA LEU A 312 -5.92 7.15 13.84
C LEU A 312 -6.07 7.72 12.43
N ASN A 313 -6.53 8.96 12.32
CA ASN A 313 -6.44 9.68 11.05
C ASN A 313 -4.99 10.05 10.73
N HIS A 314 -4.69 10.46 9.50
CA HIS A 314 -3.32 10.69 9.05
C HIS A 314 -2.54 11.71 9.90
N LYS A 315 -3.18 12.83 10.28
CA LYS A 315 -2.55 13.85 11.14
C LYS A 315 -2.20 13.32 12.54
N ASP A 316 -3.08 12.49 13.11
CA ASP A 316 -2.84 11.89 14.43
C ASP A 316 -1.79 10.78 14.37
N VAL A 317 -1.67 10.08 13.22
CA VAL A 317 -0.56 9.13 12.99
C VAL A 317 0.78 9.87 13.02
N ILE A 318 0.91 11.01 12.34
CA ILE A 318 2.14 11.81 12.35
C ILE A 318 2.47 12.33 13.76
N LYS A 319 1.47 12.75 14.53
CA LYS A 319 1.66 13.10 15.94
C LYS A 319 2.10 11.90 16.79
N ALA A 320 1.62 10.70 16.49
CA ALA A 320 2.04 9.49 17.19
C ALA A 320 3.50 9.14 16.85
N TYR A 321 3.94 9.35 15.59
CA TYR A 321 5.35 9.20 15.23
C TYR A 321 6.26 10.07 16.11
N SER A 322 5.87 11.32 16.40
CA SER A 322 6.70 12.23 17.21
C SER A 322 6.96 11.74 18.65
N LYS A 323 6.14 10.83 19.16
CA LYS A 323 6.26 10.20 20.48
C LYS A 323 6.93 8.83 20.45
N THR A 324 7.31 8.35 19.27
CA THR A 324 7.87 7.01 19.05
C THR A 324 9.39 7.08 19.12
N SER A 325 10.02 6.09 19.74
CA SER A 325 11.47 5.94 19.80
C SER A 325 12.00 5.00 18.71
N LEU A 326 11.21 4.02 18.31
CA LEU A 326 11.54 2.99 17.31
C LEU A 326 10.30 2.63 16.50
N LEU A 327 10.35 2.86 15.20
CA LEU A 327 9.26 2.57 14.27
C LEU A 327 9.35 1.12 13.78
N LEU A 328 8.26 0.36 13.94
CA LEU A 328 8.20 -1.05 13.58
C LEU A 328 7.53 -1.22 12.21
N LEU A 329 8.27 -1.75 11.24
CA LEU A 329 7.82 -2.04 9.90
C LEU A 329 7.71 -3.55 9.67
N LEU A 330 6.50 -4.05 9.39
CA LEU A 330 6.23 -5.48 9.24
C LEU A 330 5.73 -5.77 7.82
N LEU A 331 6.50 -6.58 7.08
CA LEU A 331 6.18 -7.01 5.71
C LEU A 331 5.61 -8.43 5.73
N PHE A 332 4.91 -8.82 4.65
CA PHE A 332 4.56 -10.22 4.46
C PHE A 332 5.80 -11.05 4.16
N ASN A 333 5.95 -12.19 4.84
CA ASN A 333 7.02 -13.14 4.58
C ASN A 333 6.64 -14.03 3.37
N SER A 334 6.74 -13.48 2.18
CA SER A 334 6.32 -14.12 0.94
C SER A 334 7.11 -13.62 -0.26
N GLU A 335 6.99 -14.29 -1.41
CA GLU A 335 7.66 -13.84 -2.65
C GLU A 335 7.17 -12.47 -3.11
N SER A 336 5.86 -12.20 -3.04
CA SER A 336 5.34 -10.86 -3.39
C SER A 336 5.79 -9.80 -2.38
N GLY A 337 5.99 -10.20 -1.13
CA GLY A 337 6.51 -9.34 -0.06
C GLY A 337 7.92 -8.80 -0.31
N LYS A 338 8.75 -9.49 -1.11
CA LYS A 338 10.11 -9.05 -1.44
C LYS A 338 10.15 -7.71 -2.18
N GLY A 339 9.16 -7.44 -3.03
CA GLY A 339 9.05 -6.17 -3.77
C GLY A 339 8.10 -5.15 -3.13
N ASN A 340 7.51 -5.47 -1.98
CA ASN A 340 6.52 -4.59 -1.36
C ASN A 340 7.17 -3.39 -0.68
N TYR A 341 6.89 -2.19 -1.18
CA TYR A 341 7.21 -0.93 -0.53
C TYR A 341 5.94 -0.31 0.08
N PRO A 342 5.63 -0.58 1.35
CA PRO A 342 4.45 0.00 1.99
C PRO A 342 4.58 1.52 2.11
N GLY A 343 3.48 2.25 1.92
CA GLY A 343 3.48 3.71 1.97
C GLY A 343 4.07 4.28 3.26
N LYS A 344 3.79 3.64 4.41
CA LYS A 344 4.31 4.04 5.72
C LYS A 344 5.84 4.02 5.82
N LEU A 345 6.55 3.20 5.02
CA LEU A 345 8.00 3.20 4.99
C LEU A 345 8.56 4.59 4.70
N PHE A 346 8.00 5.27 3.71
CA PHE A 346 8.47 6.59 3.30
C PHE A 346 8.13 7.68 4.32
N GLU A 347 6.99 7.57 5.00
CA GLU A 347 6.67 8.43 6.14
C GLU A 347 7.63 8.19 7.31
N TYR A 348 8.00 6.92 7.58
CA TYR A 348 9.00 6.57 8.59
C TYR A 348 10.37 7.18 8.25
N LEU A 349 10.79 7.12 6.98
CA LEU A 349 12.02 7.77 6.52
C LEU A 349 11.98 9.29 6.74
N ALA A 350 10.82 9.94 6.51
CA ALA A 350 10.65 11.37 6.73
C ALA A 350 10.80 11.78 8.20
N THR A 351 10.46 10.91 9.16
CA THR A 351 10.61 11.19 10.60
C THR A 351 12.05 11.21 11.07
N LYS A 352 12.97 10.58 10.34
CA LYS A 352 14.35 10.34 10.75
C LYS A 352 14.49 9.53 12.06
N LEU A 353 13.43 8.80 12.47
CA LEU A 353 13.47 7.89 13.59
C LEU A 353 14.06 6.54 13.18
N PRO A 354 14.67 5.77 14.11
CA PRO A 354 15.11 4.42 13.85
C PRO A 354 13.96 3.53 13.36
N ILE A 355 14.22 2.71 12.34
CA ILE A 355 13.24 1.76 11.79
C ILE A 355 13.74 0.34 12.07
N LEU A 356 12.89 -0.48 12.70
CA LEU A 356 13.10 -1.91 12.86
C LEU A 356 12.13 -2.63 11.93
N ALA A 357 12.65 -3.31 10.92
CA ALA A 357 11.83 -3.99 9.93
C ALA A 357 11.93 -5.52 10.02
N PHE A 358 10.80 -6.20 9.79
CA PHE A 358 10.75 -7.65 9.62
C PHE A 358 10.12 -8.00 8.27
N GLY A 359 10.69 -8.96 7.57
CA GLY A 359 10.18 -9.40 6.27
C GLY A 359 11.00 -10.52 5.63
N PRO A 360 10.72 -10.86 4.37
CA PRO A 360 11.44 -11.88 3.64
C PRO A 360 12.87 -11.43 3.30
N GLU A 361 13.80 -12.38 3.30
CA GLU A 361 15.16 -12.13 2.87
C GLU A 361 15.25 -11.67 1.41
N ASN A 362 16.28 -10.86 1.11
CA ASN A 362 16.52 -10.29 -0.22
C ASN A 362 15.36 -9.42 -0.73
N SER A 363 14.70 -8.69 0.18
CA SER A 363 13.66 -7.73 -0.17
C SER A 363 14.23 -6.36 -0.55
N ASP A 364 13.47 -5.61 -1.38
CA ASP A 364 13.84 -4.24 -1.74
C ASP A 364 13.88 -3.31 -0.51
N VAL A 365 13.03 -3.54 0.51
CA VAL A 365 13.07 -2.82 1.79
C VAL A 365 14.35 -3.13 2.55
N GLN A 366 14.82 -4.38 2.57
CA GLN A 366 16.09 -4.75 3.19
C GLN A 366 17.24 -3.98 2.55
N ASN A 367 17.27 -3.90 1.22
CA ASN A 367 18.30 -3.18 0.47
C ASN A 367 18.25 -1.66 0.75
N LEU A 368 17.05 -1.10 0.85
CA LEU A 368 16.86 0.32 1.15
C LEU A 368 17.33 0.69 2.57
N LEU A 369 16.96 -0.13 3.57
CA LEU A 369 17.31 0.15 4.97
C LEU A 369 18.79 -0.11 5.28
N LYS A 370 19.42 -1.00 4.52
CA LYS A 370 20.80 -1.42 4.74
C LYS A 370 21.73 -0.21 4.73
N ASN A 371 22.40 0.00 5.86
CA ASN A 371 23.43 1.02 6.09
C ASN A 371 22.97 2.47 6.34
N SER A 372 21.64 2.79 6.39
CA SER A 372 21.25 4.21 6.47
C SER A 372 20.10 4.51 7.42
N TYR A 373 19.01 3.73 7.40
CA TYR A 373 17.76 4.18 8.03
C TYR A 373 17.26 3.31 9.17
N GLY A 374 17.79 2.09 9.31
CA GLY A 374 17.31 1.15 10.31
C GLY A 374 17.87 -0.23 10.12
N SER A 375 17.33 -1.20 10.86
CA SER A 375 17.71 -2.60 10.84
C SER A 375 16.61 -3.46 10.25
N TYR A 376 17.00 -4.55 9.60
CA TYR A 376 16.12 -5.49 8.95
C TYR A 376 16.43 -6.93 9.38
N PHE A 377 15.39 -7.67 9.76
CA PHE A 377 15.47 -9.04 10.21
C PHE A 377 14.49 -9.94 9.45
N SER A 378 14.83 -11.21 9.27
CA SER A 378 13.85 -12.22 8.94
C SER A 378 12.98 -12.54 10.15
N TYR A 379 11.79 -13.12 9.94
CA TYR A 379 10.90 -13.47 11.05
C TYR A 379 11.45 -14.56 11.97
N ASP A 380 12.41 -15.35 11.47
CA ASP A 380 13.05 -16.44 12.20
C ASP A 380 14.39 -16.05 12.85
N ASP A 381 14.87 -14.82 12.61
CA ASP A 381 16.13 -14.31 13.17
C ASP A 381 15.89 -13.66 14.54
N SER A 382 16.14 -14.42 15.61
CA SER A 382 16.00 -13.92 16.98
C SER A 382 17.30 -13.45 17.61
N LYS A 383 18.45 -13.87 17.09
CA LYS A 383 19.72 -13.70 17.82
C LYS A 383 20.17 -12.25 17.92
N ASN A 384 20.01 -11.48 16.83
CA ASN A 384 20.51 -10.12 16.74
C ASN A 384 19.46 -9.06 17.08
N VAL A 385 18.17 -9.41 17.10
CA VAL A 385 17.07 -8.47 17.38
C VAL A 385 17.19 -7.86 18.79
N LYS A 386 17.52 -8.69 19.78
CA LYS A 386 17.69 -8.26 21.18
C LYS A 386 18.82 -7.24 21.33
N ASP A 387 19.97 -7.55 20.76
CA ASP A 387 21.17 -6.69 20.85
C ASP A 387 20.96 -5.37 20.12
N GLU A 388 20.28 -5.41 18.98
CA GLU A 388 19.92 -4.22 18.20
C GLU A 388 18.99 -3.29 18.98
N ILE A 389 17.92 -3.83 19.58
CA ILE A 389 16.98 -3.04 20.39
C ILE A 389 17.70 -2.40 21.58
N LEU A 390 18.54 -3.16 22.28
CA LEU A 390 19.30 -2.65 23.42
C LEU A 390 20.29 -1.57 22.99
N SER A 391 20.91 -1.72 21.83
CA SER A 391 21.83 -0.73 21.27
C SER A 391 21.11 0.56 20.88
N ILE A 392 19.88 0.49 20.32
CA ILE A 392 19.04 1.66 20.04
C ILE A 392 18.60 2.32 21.35
N PHE A 393 18.14 1.54 22.33
CA PHE A 393 17.73 2.03 23.64
C PHE A 393 18.85 2.83 24.33
N ASN A 394 20.07 2.29 24.31
CA ASN A 394 21.27 2.90 24.88
C ASN A 394 21.88 4.00 24.00
N LYS A 395 21.25 4.37 22.87
CA LYS A 395 21.73 5.37 21.90
C LYS A 395 23.14 5.09 21.36
N LYS A 396 23.55 3.82 21.32
CA LYS A 396 24.85 3.39 20.78
C LYS A 396 24.87 3.37 19.24
N ILE A 397 23.72 3.19 18.61
CA ILE A 397 23.56 3.23 17.15
C ILE A 397 23.04 4.59 16.73
N LYS A 398 23.74 5.21 15.79
CA LYS A 398 23.29 6.41 15.08
C LYS A 398 23.14 6.04 13.60
N TYR A 399 21.90 5.90 13.14
CA TYR A 399 21.65 5.75 11.71
C TYR A 399 22.01 7.05 10.98
N LYS A 400 22.67 6.93 9.83
CA LYS A 400 22.89 8.08 8.94
C LYS A 400 21.58 8.36 8.22
N HIS A 401 20.77 9.22 8.81
CA HIS A 401 19.59 9.73 8.09
C HIS A 401 20.08 10.67 6.98
N ILE A 402 20.06 10.15 5.76
CA ILE A 402 20.34 10.96 4.58
C ILE A 402 19.08 11.79 4.32
N GLU A 403 19.22 13.10 4.18
CA GLU A 403 18.13 13.91 3.61
C GLU A 403 17.93 13.46 2.17
N ASP A 404 16.89 12.71 1.94
CA ASP A 404 16.63 12.07 0.68
C ASP A 404 15.31 12.56 0.08
N ASP A 405 15.40 13.66 -0.66
CA ASP A 405 14.27 14.25 -1.35
C ASP A 405 13.71 13.35 -2.47
N ARG A 406 14.44 12.29 -2.83
CA ARG A 406 14.00 11.33 -3.88
C ARG A 406 12.62 10.74 -3.60
N PHE A 407 12.25 10.59 -2.33
CA PHE A 407 10.98 10.00 -1.92
C PHE A 407 9.89 11.02 -1.62
N THR A 408 10.12 12.30 -1.88
CA THR A 408 9.05 13.30 -1.74
C THR A 408 8.05 13.17 -2.89
N ARG A 409 6.76 13.34 -2.60
CA ARG A 409 5.71 13.30 -3.62
C ARG A 409 5.94 14.32 -4.74
N GLU A 410 6.50 15.46 -4.40
CA GLU A 410 6.86 16.48 -5.38
C GLU A 410 7.93 15.99 -6.34
N LYS A 411 9.06 15.45 -5.84
CA LYS A 411 10.13 14.93 -6.69
C LYS A 411 9.68 13.74 -7.54
N LEU A 412 8.95 12.80 -6.95
CA LEU A 412 8.37 11.65 -7.67
C LEU A 412 7.41 12.10 -8.78
N THR A 413 6.70 13.24 -8.58
CA THR A 413 5.85 13.82 -9.64
C THR A 413 6.67 14.44 -10.75
N LEU A 414 7.79 15.08 -10.45
CA LEU A 414 8.71 15.58 -11.48
C LEU A 414 9.25 14.43 -12.35
N ASP A 415 9.59 13.30 -11.73
CA ASP A 415 10.02 12.10 -12.46
C ASP A 415 8.90 11.55 -13.35
N LEU A 416 7.64 11.59 -12.88
CA LEU A 416 6.46 11.23 -13.68
C LEU A 416 6.24 12.21 -14.85
N VAL A 417 6.43 13.51 -14.62
CA VAL A 417 6.34 14.54 -15.68
C VAL A 417 7.40 14.30 -16.75
N ASP A 418 8.64 14.02 -16.35
CA ASP A 418 9.71 13.69 -17.31
C ASP A 418 9.37 12.46 -18.16
N ILE A 419 8.74 11.46 -17.56
CA ILE A 419 8.24 10.28 -18.29
C ILE A 419 7.14 10.67 -19.27
N LEU A 420 6.13 11.45 -18.83
CA LEU A 420 5.01 11.88 -19.67
C LEU A 420 5.46 12.77 -20.85
N GLU A 421 6.53 13.55 -20.66
CA GLU A 421 7.08 14.40 -21.73
C GLU A 421 7.87 13.60 -22.80
N LYS A 422 8.41 12.44 -22.43
CA LYS A 422 9.21 11.58 -23.31
C LYS A 422 8.40 10.50 -24.05
N LEU A 423 7.13 10.28 -23.64
CA LEU A 423 6.23 9.34 -24.32
C LEU A 423 5.58 9.97 -25.56
#